data_35fbc700bb9d37ae2fa7ddbd228d88cb
#
_entry.id   35fbc700bb9d37ae2fa7ddbd228d88cb
#
_cell.length_a   1.000
_cell.length_b   1.000
_cell.length_c   1.000
_cell.angle_alpha   90.00
_cell.angle_beta   90.00
_cell.angle_gamma   90.00
#
_symmetry.space_group_name_H-M   'P 1'
#
loop_
_entity.id
_entity.type
_entity.pdbx_description
1 polymer ?
#
loop_
_entity_poly.entity_id
_entity_poly.type
_entity_poly.pdbx_seq_one_letter_code
_entity_poly.pdbx_strand_id
1 'polypeptide(L)'
;MAAKNDIAFVIVSYNSAKTLRGAIESCIKAVEDFYQERGTVIVYDNASKDNCPQILDDFARRYPHIFIGKKGEFNLGFGVANNRAVAAIPSNAYVLVNPDVTFRTRIIPRLEATLNSESNIAIVCPKLLYLDKSVQPSIRRFPTFNFLLCKYLLGEKLQNILCPFDYYYAGIPAPRKITEINWAIGAFMMVSGKYIERYGLFDERFFLYFEDVSLCVDAWQNGYRVLYQPKVSALHLYQRSSTRSKFNYLTLIHMISALKFFAKYKRYRKSWQLVTLILEIYPKLRHSWRYFVLSKFEKLQRS
;
A
#
# COMPACT_ATOMS: atom_id res chain seq x y z
N MET A 1 2.77 -30.14 -10.21
CA MET A 1 2.54 -28.75 -9.76
C MET A 1 2.38 -28.79 -8.25
N ALA A 2 3.09 -27.95 -7.49
CA ALA A 2 2.84 -27.83 -6.05
C ALA A 2 1.38 -27.40 -5.81
N ALA A 3 0.76 -27.94 -4.74
CA ALA A 3 -0.60 -27.55 -4.39
C ALA A 3 -0.65 -26.04 -4.13
N LYS A 4 -1.64 -25.35 -4.71
CA LYS A 4 -1.83 -23.91 -4.51
C LYS A 4 -2.42 -23.67 -3.12
N ASN A 5 -1.85 -22.74 -2.35
CA ASN A 5 -2.42 -22.36 -1.06
C ASN A 5 -3.80 -21.73 -1.23
N ASP A 6 -4.67 -21.87 -0.24
CA ASP A 6 -5.92 -21.12 -0.20
C ASP A 6 -5.63 -19.64 0.05
N ILE A 7 -4.72 -19.36 0.99
CA ILE A 7 -4.36 -18.00 1.38
C ILE A 7 -2.86 -17.84 1.66
N ALA A 8 -2.29 -16.69 1.27
CA ALA A 8 -0.96 -16.28 1.70
C ALA A 8 -1.04 -14.89 2.36
N PHE A 9 -0.50 -14.77 3.57
CA PHE A 9 -0.27 -13.48 4.22
C PHE A 9 1.12 -12.98 3.83
N VAL A 10 1.18 -11.76 3.32
CA VAL A 10 2.41 -11.15 2.81
C VAL A 10 2.74 -9.91 3.62
N ILE A 11 3.91 -9.91 4.23
CA ILE A 11 4.45 -8.76 4.98
C ILE A 11 5.78 -8.35 4.37
N VAL A 12 5.94 -7.05 4.08
CA VAL A 12 7.24 -6.47 3.76
C VAL A 12 7.72 -5.66 4.94
N SER A 13 8.89 -6.01 5.49
CA SER A 13 9.50 -5.29 6.61
C SER A 13 10.70 -4.45 6.14
N TYR A 14 10.83 -3.25 6.72
CA TYR A 14 12.02 -2.42 6.62
C TYR A 14 12.19 -1.58 7.89
N ASN A 15 13.18 -1.91 8.72
CA ASN A 15 13.43 -1.27 10.02
C ASN A 15 12.16 -1.19 10.90
N SER A 16 11.44 -2.30 11.02
CA SER A 16 10.12 -2.39 11.66
C SER A 16 10.10 -3.34 12.87
N ALA A 17 11.25 -3.67 13.46
CA ALA A 17 11.37 -4.69 14.51
C ALA A 17 10.42 -4.46 15.71
N LYS A 18 10.07 -3.20 16.00
CA LYS A 18 9.19 -2.84 17.12
C LYS A 18 7.76 -3.35 16.98
N THR A 19 7.28 -3.51 15.75
CA THR A 19 5.87 -3.83 15.45
C THR A 19 5.70 -5.15 14.73
N LEU A 20 6.75 -5.60 14.03
CA LEU A 20 6.73 -6.76 13.14
C LEU A 20 6.24 -8.04 13.82
N ARG A 21 6.62 -8.32 15.09
CA ARG A 21 6.17 -9.50 15.81
C ARG A 21 4.65 -9.59 15.89
N GLY A 22 3.99 -8.52 16.31
CA GLY A 22 2.52 -8.52 16.44
C GLY A 22 1.79 -8.70 15.11
N ALA A 23 2.34 -8.16 14.01
CA ALA A 23 1.80 -8.38 12.67
C ALA A 23 1.93 -9.87 12.26
N ILE A 24 3.12 -10.47 12.42
CA ILE A 24 3.36 -11.89 12.11
C ILE A 24 2.45 -12.79 12.97
N GLU A 25 2.37 -12.57 14.27
CA GLU A 25 1.52 -13.35 15.19
C GLU A 25 0.05 -13.31 14.80
N SER A 26 -0.46 -12.13 14.38
CA SER A 26 -1.83 -12.01 13.88
C SER A 26 -2.08 -12.86 12.62
N CYS A 27 -1.10 -12.91 11.72
CA CYS A 27 -1.18 -13.70 10.48
C CYS A 27 -1.08 -15.21 10.78
N ILE A 28 -0.08 -15.65 11.57
CA ILE A 28 0.09 -17.04 11.95
C ILE A 28 -1.16 -17.57 12.63
N LYS A 29 -1.67 -16.82 13.61
CA LYS A 29 -2.90 -17.22 14.31
C LYS A 29 -4.09 -17.34 13.35
N ALA A 30 -4.21 -16.51 12.33
CA ALA A 30 -5.26 -16.66 11.32
C ALA A 30 -5.09 -17.92 10.47
N VAL A 31 -3.85 -18.30 10.15
CA VAL A 31 -3.58 -19.58 9.47
C VAL A 31 -3.95 -20.75 10.36
N GLU A 32 -3.52 -20.77 11.62
CA GLU A 32 -3.83 -21.84 12.58
C GLU A 32 -5.35 -21.97 12.80
N ASP A 33 -6.07 -20.85 12.97
CA ASP A 33 -7.51 -20.84 13.27
C ASP A 33 -8.37 -21.31 12.07
N PHE A 34 -7.97 -21.06 10.79
CA PHE A 34 -8.88 -21.22 9.66
C PHE A 34 -8.32 -21.98 8.44
N TYR A 35 -7.00 -22.04 8.27
CA TYR A 35 -6.40 -22.56 7.03
C TYR A 35 -5.47 -23.75 7.24
N GLN A 36 -4.80 -23.84 8.40
CA GLN A 36 -3.84 -24.89 8.72
C GLN A 36 -2.77 -25.03 7.62
N GLU A 37 -2.56 -26.23 7.06
CA GLU A 37 -1.58 -26.49 6.01
C GLU A 37 -1.87 -25.80 4.66
N ARG A 38 -3.07 -25.23 4.50
CA ARG A 38 -3.51 -24.53 3.28
C ARG A 38 -3.26 -23.03 3.33
N GLY A 39 -2.63 -22.54 4.40
CA GLY A 39 -2.28 -21.12 4.59
C GLY A 39 -0.79 -20.94 4.87
N THR A 40 -0.22 -19.84 4.40
CA THR A 40 1.18 -19.51 4.59
C THR A 40 1.36 -18.04 4.96
N VAL A 41 2.34 -17.75 5.81
CA VAL A 41 2.80 -16.39 6.12
C VAL A 41 4.18 -16.20 5.53
N ILE A 42 4.34 -15.26 4.61
CA ILE A 42 5.64 -14.88 4.07
C ILE A 42 5.98 -13.46 4.49
N VAL A 43 7.19 -13.32 5.04
CA VAL A 43 7.76 -12.01 5.38
C VAL A 43 9.00 -11.79 4.53
N TYR A 44 9.00 -10.71 3.76
CA TYR A 44 10.15 -10.25 3.01
C TYR A 44 10.81 -9.08 3.75
N ASP A 45 11.97 -9.33 4.35
CA ASP A 45 12.77 -8.27 4.95
C ASP A 45 13.57 -7.54 3.87
N ASN A 46 13.28 -6.26 3.72
CA ASN A 46 13.79 -5.42 2.64
C ASN A 46 15.14 -4.77 3.01
N ALA A 47 16.08 -5.58 3.48
CA ALA A 47 17.42 -5.20 3.97
C ALA A 47 17.37 -4.29 5.21
N SER A 48 16.64 -4.68 6.24
CA SER A 48 16.60 -3.97 7.53
C SER A 48 17.96 -3.97 8.23
N LYS A 49 18.23 -2.88 8.94
CA LYS A 49 19.43 -2.72 9.79
C LYS A 49 19.13 -2.90 11.28
N ASP A 50 17.87 -3.14 11.63
CA ASP A 50 17.43 -3.44 12.98
C ASP A 50 17.26 -4.97 13.20
N ASN A 51 16.57 -5.37 14.26
CA ASN A 51 16.37 -6.78 14.62
C ASN A 51 15.32 -7.52 13.76
N CYS A 52 14.85 -6.97 12.63
CA CYS A 52 13.91 -7.68 11.75
C CYS A 52 14.44 -9.04 11.28
N PRO A 53 15.71 -9.18 10.79
CA PRO A 53 16.23 -10.48 10.35
C PRO A 53 16.21 -11.56 11.45
N GLN A 54 16.51 -11.20 12.69
CA GLN A 54 16.50 -12.11 13.84
C GLN A 54 15.07 -12.54 14.21
N ILE A 55 14.09 -11.63 14.07
CA ILE A 55 12.67 -11.95 14.25
C ILE A 55 12.23 -12.98 13.21
N LEU A 56 12.63 -12.85 11.95
CA LEU A 56 12.31 -13.82 10.91
C LEU A 56 12.88 -15.19 11.23
N ASP A 57 14.14 -15.26 11.67
CA ASP A 57 14.79 -16.55 12.05
C ASP A 57 14.07 -17.21 13.23
N ASP A 58 13.61 -16.45 14.19
CA ASP A 58 12.85 -16.94 15.34
C ASP A 58 11.51 -17.59 14.89
N PHE A 59 10.74 -16.88 14.06
CA PHE A 59 9.48 -17.39 13.54
C PHE A 59 9.66 -18.59 12.61
N ALA A 60 10.69 -18.60 11.74
CA ALA A 60 10.98 -19.73 10.87
C ALA A 60 11.29 -21.02 11.64
N ARG A 61 11.99 -20.91 12.79
CA ARG A 61 12.24 -22.06 13.67
C ARG A 61 10.99 -22.56 14.40
N ARG A 62 10.12 -21.62 14.82
CA ARG A 62 8.91 -21.93 15.60
C ARG A 62 7.76 -22.45 14.75
N TYR A 63 7.68 -22.02 13.49
CA TYR A 63 6.56 -22.30 12.58
C TYR A 63 7.04 -22.74 11.18
N PRO A 64 7.87 -23.82 11.09
CA PRO A 64 8.54 -24.21 9.83
C PRO A 64 7.59 -24.57 8.68
N HIS A 65 6.34 -24.97 8.99
CA HIS A 65 5.34 -25.37 7.99
C HIS A 65 4.41 -24.22 7.56
N ILE A 66 4.35 -23.14 8.32
CA ILE A 66 3.42 -22.02 8.09
C ILE A 66 4.17 -20.75 7.65
N PHE A 67 5.41 -20.57 8.13
CA PHE A 67 6.14 -19.31 8.02
C PHE A 67 7.36 -19.41 7.10
N ILE A 68 7.50 -18.40 6.22
CA ILE A 68 8.65 -18.24 5.33
C ILE A 68 9.25 -16.85 5.55
N GLY A 69 10.48 -16.78 6.06
CA GLY A 69 11.28 -15.56 6.14
C GLY A 69 12.20 -15.43 4.92
N LYS A 70 12.11 -14.33 4.18
CA LYS A 70 13.03 -13.97 3.09
C LYS A 70 13.80 -12.73 3.47
N LYS A 71 15.12 -12.71 3.26
CA LYS A 71 16.00 -11.58 3.56
C LYS A 71 16.53 -11.02 2.24
N GLY A 72 16.24 -9.76 1.95
CA GLY A 72 16.80 -9.04 0.81
C GLY A 72 18.19 -8.49 1.11
N GLU A 73 19.02 -8.35 0.08
CA GLU A 73 20.36 -7.76 0.20
C GLU A 73 20.32 -6.22 0.22
N PHE A 74 19.33 -5.63 -0.43
CA PHE A 74 19.12 -4.18 -0.49
C PHE A 74 17.63 -3.84 -0.53
N ASN A 75 17.32 -2.58 -0.18
CA ASN A 75 15.94 -2.10 -0.18
C ASN A 75 15.42 -1.91 -1.61
N LEU A 76 14.51 -2.79 -2.03
CA LEU A 76 13.90 -2.80 -3.37
C LEU A 76 12.69 -1.86 -3.50
N GLY A 77 12.26 -1.24 -2.38
CA GLY A 77 10.96 -0.56 -2.30
C GLY A 77 9.82 -1.52 -1.97
N PHE A 78 8.66 -0.95 -1.69
CA PHE A 78 7.50 -1.70 -1.19
C PHE A 78 6.88 -2.61 -2.25
N GLY A 79 6.67 -2.09 -3.47
CA GLY A 79 6.01 -2.83 -4.55
C GLY A 79 6.80 -4.06 -4.99
N VAL A 80 8.10 -3.88 -5.28
CA VAL A 80 8.98 -4.98 -5.74
C VAL A 80 9.12 -6.06 -4.67
N ALA A 81 9.29 -5.69 -3.40
CA ALA A 81 9.41 -6.64 -2.31
C ALA A 81 8.13 -7.48 -2.13
N ASN A 82 6.95 -6.87 -2.22
CA ASN A 82 5.67 -7.60 -2.23
C ASN A 82 5.54 -8.53 -3.44
N ASN A 83 5.91 -8.07 -4.65
CA ASN A 83 5.88 -8.90 -5.85
C ASN A 83 6.76 -10.15 -5.71
N ARG A 84 7.97 -10.01 -5.15
CA ARG A 84 8.87 -11.15 -4.88
C ARG A 84 8.30 -12.12 -3.85
N ALA A 85 7.65 -11.60 -2.81
CA ALA A 85 7.00 -12.44 -1.81
C ALA A 85 5.83 -13.23 -2.42
N VAL A 86 4.97 -12.56 -3.19
CA VAL A 86 3.82 -13.18 -3.87
C VAL A 86 4.25 -14.23 -4.89
N ALA A 87 5.28 -13.95 -5.69
CA ALA A 87 5.80 -14.88 -6.68
C ALA A 87 6.37 -16.17 -6.07
N ALA A 88 6.79 -16.15 -4.81
CA ALA A 88 7.34 -17.32 -4.13
C ALA A 88 6.26 -18.34 -3.69
N ILE A 89 4.99 -17.93 -3.61
CA ILE A 89 3.92 -18.76 -3.04
C ILE A 89 2.62 -18.58 -3.84
N PRO A 90 2.32 -19.42 -4.82
CA PRO A 90 1.02 -19.42 -5.50
C PRO A 90 -0.13 -19.62 -4.53
N SER A 91 -1.11 -18.70 -4.52
CA SER A 91 -2.25 -18.73 -3.59
C SER A 91 -3.55 -18.27 -4.25
N ASN A 92 -4.70 -18.71 -3.75
CA ASN A 92 -6.00 -18.30 -4.26
C ASN A 92 -6.35 -16.86 -3.82
N ALA A 93 -5.88 -16.46 -2.63
CA ALA A 93 -5.98 -15.11 -2.13
C ALA A 93 -4.68 -14.69 -1.44
N TYR A 94 -4.35 -13.41 -1.53
CA TYR A 94 -3.21 -12.82 -0.83
C TYR A 94 -3.69 -11.72 0.11
N VAL A 95 -3.22 -11.74 1.35
CA VAL A 95 -3.47 -10.69 2.34
C VAL A 95 -2.19 -9.90 2.54
N LEU A 96 -2.12 -8.72 1.95
CA LEU A 96 -1.02 -7.78 2.15
C LEU A 96 -1.21 -7.10 3.49
N VAL A 97 -0.20 -7.16 4.35
CA VAL A 97 -0.26 -6.63 5.72
C VAL A 97 1.00 -5.82 6.00
N ASN A 98 0.85 -4.56 6.39
CA ASN A 98 2.01 -3.78 6.85
C ASN A 98 2.56 -4.32 8.17
N PRO A 99 3.87 -4.17 8.45
CA PRO A 99 4.51 -4.68 9.66
C PRO A 99 4.06 -4.00 10.96
N ASP A 100 3.21 -2.98 10.88
CA ASP A 100 2.61 -2.25 12.00
C ASP A 100 1.07 -2.40 12.07
N VAL A 101 0.53 -3.43 11.41
CA VAL A 101 -0.89 -3.79 11.45
C VAL A 101 -1.11 -5.05 12.26
N THR A 102 -2.07 -5.02 13.19
CA THR A 102 -2.54 -6.20 13.92
C THR A 102 -4.05 -6.35 13.77
N PHE A 103 -4.55 -7.58 13.85
CA PHE A 103 -5.96 -7.86 13.66
C PHE A 103 -6.44 -9.10 14.41
N ARG A 104 -7.76 -9.19 14.62
CA ARG A 104 -8.41 -10.41 15.13
C ARG A 104 -8.66 -11.37 13.97
N THR A 105 -8.31 -12.63 14.12
CA THR A 105 -8.30 -13.64 13.05
C THR A 105 -9.65 -13.81 12.33
N ARG A 106 -10.77 -13.67 13.05
CA ARG A 106 -12.13 -13.78 12.50
C ARG A 106 -12.48 -12.75 11.42
N ILE A 107 -11.64 -11.75 11.16
CA ILE A 107 -11.89 -10.80 10.05
C ILE A 107 -11.59 -11.46 8.70
N ILE A 108 -10.66 -12.42 8.66
CA ILE A 108 -10.16 -13.00 7.42
C ILE A 108 -11.25 -13.79 6.66
N PRO A 109 -12.00 -14.72 7.26
CA PRO A 109 -13.09 -15.40 6.55
C PRO A 109 -14.17 -14.45 6.01
N ARG A 110 -14.39 -13.31 6.69
CA ARG A 110 -15.37 -12.31 6.20
C ARG A 110 -14.84 -11.51 5.01
N LEU A 111 -13.55 -11.20 4.97
CA LEU A 111 -12.92 -10.57 3.81
C LEU A 111 -12.92 -11.54 2.62
N GLU A 112 -12.57 -12.80 2.87
CA GLU A 112 -12.57 -13.84 1.85
C GLU A 112 -13.97 -14.10 1.28
N ALA A 113 -14.99 -14.21 2.13
CA ALA A 113 -16.37 -14.33 1.69
C ALA A 113 -16.81 -13.12 0.83
N THR A 114 -16.34 -11.90 1.16
CA THR A 114 -16.60 -10.72 0.35
C THR A 114 -15.84 -10.78 -0.98
N LEU A 115 -14.57 -11.21 -0.97
CA LEU A 115 -13.76 -11.35 -2.20
C LEU A 115 -14.36 -12.36 -3.16
N ASN A 116 -14.89 -13.45 -2.64
CA ASN A 116 -15.44 -14.57 -3.41
C ASN A 116 -16.94 -14.40 -3.74
N SER A 117 -17.59 -13.32 -3.30
CA SER A 117 -19.03 -13.12 -3.56
C SER A 117 -19.35 -12.87 -5.04
N GLU A 118 -18.40 -12.31 -5.78
CA GLU A 118 -18.51 -12.09 -7.23
C GLU A 118 -17.13 -12.26 -7.89
N SER A 119 -17.09 -12.78 -9.11
CA SER A 119 -15.84 -13.11 -9.83
C SER A 119 -15.03 -11.90 -10.27
N ASN A 120 -15.63 -10.72 -10.31
CA ASN A 120 -15.02 -9.46 -10.73
C ASN A 120 -14.54 -8.60 -9.55
N ILE A 121 -14.46 -9.13 -8.33
CA ILE A 121 -13.85 -8.44 -7.20
C ILE A 121 -12.38 -8.78 -7.17
N ALA A 122 -11.51 -7.77 -7.30
CA ALA A 122 -10.06 -7.94 -7.22
C ALA A 122 -9.53 -7.72 -5.80
N ILE A 123 -10.06 -6.73 -5.08
CA ILE A 123 -9.49 -6.25 -3.82
C ILE A 123 -10.59 -5.99 -2.81
N VAL A 124 -10.37 -6.44 -1.57
CA VAL A 124 -11.22 -6.12 -0.41
C VAL A 124 -10.36 -5.57 0.72
N CYS A 125 -10.76 -4.41 1.25
CA CYS A 125 -10.06 -3.74 2.34
C CYS A 125 -10.92 -3.63 3.59
N PRO A 126 -10.40 -3.94 4.79
CA PRO A 126 -11.10 -3.72 6.05
C PRO A 126 -11.09 -2.24 6.46
N LYS A 127 -11.86 -1.92 7.47
CA LYS A 127 -11.73 -0.68 8.21
C LYS A 127 -10.42 -0.67 9.00
N LEU A 128 -9.61 0.37 8.85
CA LEU A 128 -8.44 0.58 9.70
C LEU A 128 -8.78 1.48 10.87
N LEU A 129 -8.22 1.15 12.02
CA LEU A 129 -8.38 1.90 13.27
C LEU A 129 -7.01 2.36 13.77
N TYR A 130 -6.95 3.53 14.36
CA TYR A 130 -5.84 3.97 15.19
C TYR A 130 -5.83 3.22 16.53
N LEU A 131 -4.79 3.41 17.35
CA LEU A 131 -4.67 2.81 18.69
C LEU A 131 -5.80 3.22 19.65
N ASP A 132 -6.28 4.45 19.51
CA ASP A 132 -7.42 4.98 20.28
C ASP A 132 -8.78 4.44 19.79
N LYS A 133 -8.76 3.49 18.82
CA LYS A 133 -9.92 2.90 18.15
C LYS A 133 -10.71 3.87 17.28
N SER A 134 -10.27 5.09 17.07
CA SER A 134 -10.85 5.98 16.08
C SER A 134 -10.61 5.44 14.66
N VAL A 135 -11.52 5.77 13.73
CA VAL A 135 -11.44 5.29 12.34
C VAL A 135 -10.35 6.04 11.60
N GLN A 136 -9.41 5.29 11.01
CA GLN A 136 -8.39 5.86 10.15
C GLN A 136 -8.97 6.12 8.74
N PRO A 137 -8.71 7.31 8.15
CA PRO A 137 -9.10 7.60 6.77
C PRO A 137 -8.26 6.78 5.77
N SER A 138 -8.58 5.50 5.61
CA SER A 138 -7.83 4.54 4.78
C SER A 138 -8.36 4.43 3.35
N ILE A 139 -9.61 4.83 3.10
CA ILE A 139 -10.25 4.79 1.79
C ILE A 139 -10.30 6.19 1.18
N ARG A 140 -10.12 6.30 -0.15
CA ARG A 140 -9.91 7.58 -0.80
C ARG A 140 -10.42 7.60 -2.24
N ARG A 141 -10.61 8.80 -2.80
CA ARG A 141 -10.79 9.00 -4.25
C ARG A 141 -9.46 8.97 -4.98
N PHE A 142 -9.46 8.64 -6.26
CA PHE A 142 -8.24 8.73 -7.06
C PHE A 142 -7.67 10.15 -7.05
N PRO A 143 -6.35 10.30 -6.87
CA PRO A 143 -5.73 11.61 -6.83
C PRO A 143 -5.87 12.33 -8.17
N THR A 144 -6.19 13.61 -8.13
CA THR A 144 -6.09 14.51 -9.29
C THR A 144 -4.75 15.26 -9.23
N PHE A 145 -4.25 15.66 -10.41
CA PHE A 145 -3.01 16.41 -10.46
C PHE A 145 -3.12 17.74 -9.70
N ASN A 146 -4.25 18.45 -9.86
CA ASN A 146 -4.51 19.71 -9.15
C ASN A 146 -4.47 19.56 -7.64
N PHE A 147 -5.05 18.48 -7.12
CA PHE A 147 -5.00 18.20 -5.69
C PHE A 147 -3.57 18.08 -5.17
N LEU A 148 -2.70 17.33 -5.87
CA LEU A 148 -1.32 17.16 -5.44
C LEU A 148 -0.51 18.45 -5.61
N LEU A 149 -0.77 19.22 -6.66
CA LEU A 149 -0.16 20.53 -6.84
C LEU A 149 -0.53 21.47 -5.67
N CYS A 150 -1.80 21.55 -5.32
CA CYS A 150 -2.26 22.32 -4.16
C CYS A 150 -1.61 21.84 -2.86
N LYS A 151 -1.52 20.54 -2.65
CA LYS A 151 -0.88 19.95 -1.47
C LYS A 151 0.58 20.37 -1.30
N TYR A 152 1.35 20.38 -2.39
CA TYR A 152 2.78 20.71 -2.32
C TYR A 152 3.09 22.21 -2.35
N LEU A 153 2.28 23.00 -3.05
CA LEU A 153 2.52 24.43 -3.19
C LEU A 153 1.83 25.27 -2.10
N LEU A 154 0.62 24.92 -1.71
CA LEU A 154 -0.24 25.78 -0.91
C LEU A 154 -0.39 25.31 0.56
N GLY A 155 0.05 24.10 0.85
CA GLY A 155 -0.06 23.47 2.18
C GLY A 155 -1.50 23.02 2.53
N GLU A 156 -1.61 22.25 3.62
CA GLU A 156 -2.86 21.54 3.96
C GLU A 156 -4.06 22.45 4.19
N LYS A 157 -3.86 23.66 4.74
CA LYS A 157 -4.99 24.57 5.05
C LYS A 157 -5.68 25.08 3.78
N LEU A 158 -4.91 25.51 2.78
CA LEU A 158 -5.45 26.03 1.53
C LEU A 158 -5.94 24.90 0.61
N GLN A 159 -5.31 23.74 0.68
CA GLN A 159 -5.74 22.53 0.01
C GLN A 159 -7.16 22.11 0.42
N ASN A 160 -7.46 22.13 1.72
CA ASN A 160 -8.80 21.78 2.23
C ASN A 160 -9.88 22.79 1.80
N ILE A 161 -9.51 24.04 1.54
CA ILE A 161 -10.44 25.07 1.05
C ILE A 161 -10.67 24.94 -0.47
N LEU A 162 -9.61 24.72 -1.25
CA LEU A 162 -9.66 24.71 -2.72
C LEU A 162 -10.04 23.35 -3.32
N CYS A 163 -9.74 22.26 -2.62
CA CYS A 163 -9.98 20.89 -3.07
C CYS A 163 -10.65 20.02 -1.98
N PRO A 164 -11.78 20.45 -1.38
CA PRO A 164 -12.34 19.79 -0.19
C PRO A 164 -12.83 18.37 -0.44
N PHE A 165 -13.08 17.96 -1.68
CA PHE A 165 -13.74 16.71 -2.02
C PHE A 165 -12.90 15.74 -2.85
N ASP A 166 -11.71 16.11 -3.31
CA ASP A 166 -11.02 15.35 -4.35
C ASP A 166 -10.19 14.17 -3.85
N TYR A 167 -9.74 14.16 -2.59
CA TYR A 167 -8.75 13.17 -2.16
C TYR A 167 -9.16 12.30 -0.97
N TYR A 168 -10.01 12.80 -0.08
CA TYR A 168 -10.46 12.08 1.11
C TYR A 168 -11.97 11.94 1.11
N TYR A 169 -12.47 10.85 1.65
CA TYR A 169 -13.82 10.83 2.23
C TYR A 169 -13.86 11.66 3.53
N ALA A 170 -12.96 12.66 3.69
CA ALA A 170 -12.88 13.52 4.85
C ALA A 170 -14.18 14.33 4.98
N GLY A 171 -14.91 14.11 6.07
CA GLY A 171 -16.22 14.72 6.31
C GLY A 171 -17.40 13.83 5.90
N ILE A 172 -17.20 12.75 5.16
CA ILE A 172 -18.23 11.72 4.96
C ILE A 172 -17.99 10.65 6.03
N PRO A 173 -19.00 10.30 6.86
CA PRO A 173 -18.87 9.16 7.78
C PRO A 173 -18.43 7.92 7.01
N ALA A 174 -17.49 7.15 7.58
CA ALA A 174 -17.05 5.91 6.95
C ALA A 174 -18.27 5.06 6.57
N PRO A 175 -18.32 4.47 5.36
CA PRO A 175 -19.46 3.69 4.91
C PRO A 175 -19.83 2.60 5.93
N ARG A 176 -21.12 2.42 6.19
CA ARG A 176 -21.61 1.39 7.12
C ARG A 176 -21.92 0.05 6.44
N LYS A 177 -21.97 0.04 5.10
CA LYS A 177 -22.21 -1.14 4.26
C LYS A 177 -20.98 -1.40 3.40
N ILE A 178 -20.87 -2.62 2.85
CA ILE A 178 -19.86 -2.94 1.82
C ILE A 178 -20.05 -1.94 0.68
N THR A 179 -18.98 -1.27 0.29
CA THR A 179 -19.03 -0.14 -0.65
C THR A 179 -17.88 -0.22 -1.62
N GLU A 180 -18.15 0.04 -2.88
CA GLU A 180 -17.11 0.24 -3.89
C GLU A 180 -16.33 1.52 -3.58
N ILE A 181 -15.02 1.43 -3.67
CA ILE A 181 -14.11 2.53 -3.41
C ILE A 181 -13.12 2.69 -4.55
N ASN A 182 -12.63 3.90 -4.77
CA ASN A 182 -11.61 4.09 -5.79
C ASN A 182 -10.31 3.39 -5.38
N TRP A 183 -9.80 3.65 -4.18
CA TRP A 183 -8.62 2.97 -3.65
C TRP A 183 -8.56 3.03 -2.12
N ALA A 184 -7.76 2.16 -1.55
CA ALA A 184 -7.40 2.17 -0.14
C ALA A 184 -5.88 2.13 0.02
N ILE A 185 -5.38 2.62 1.17
CA ILE A 185 -3.95 2.53 1.48
C ILE A 185 -3.51 1.08 1.59
N GLY A 186 -2.32 0.77 1.08
CA GLY A 186 -1.75 -0.58 1.01
C GLY A 186 -1.39 -1.22 2.36
N ALA A 187 -1.91 -0.68 3.48
CA ALA A 187 -1.59 -1.18 4.81
C ALA A 187 -2.24 -2.53 5.13
N PHE A 188 -3.44 -2.78 4.61
CA PHE A 188 -4.14 -4.06 4.69
C PHE A 188 -5.08 -4.22 3.49
N MET A 189 -4.77 -5.18 2.62
CA MET A 189 -5.58 -5.50 1.43
C MET A 189 -5.65 -7.01 1.25
N MET A 190 -6.85 -7.55 1.01
CA MET A 190 -7.00 -8.90 0.49
C MET A 190 -7.18 -8.82 -1.02
N VAL A 191 -6.33 -9.50 -1.78
CA VAL A 191 -6.27 -9.43 -3.25
C VAL A 191 -6.50 -10.81 -3.84
N SER A 192 -7.32 -10.90 -4.87
CA SER A 192 -7.61 -12.15 -5.60
C SER A 192 -6.36 -12.70 -6.29
N GLY A 193 -6.04 -13.97 -6.04
CA GLY A 193 -4.94 -14.65 -6.73
C GLY A 193 -5.16 -14.75 -8.24
N LYS A 194 -6.41 -14.95 -8.68
CA LYS A 194 -6.76 -14.95 -10.12
C LYS A 194 -6.50 -13.59 -10.77
N TYR A 195 -6.75 -12.48 -10.04
CA TYR A 195 -6.43 -11.14 -10.52
C TYR A 195 -4.92 -10.98 -10.68
N ILE A 196 -4.14 -11.38 -9.65
CA ILE A 196 -2.67 -11.26 -9.66
C ILE A 196 -2.04 -12.10 -10.76
N GLU A 197 -2.51 -13.33 -10.96
CA GLU A 197 -2.03 -14.21 -12.04
C GLU A 197 -2.20 -13.57 -13.43
N ARG A 198 -3.28 -12.83 -13.63
CA ARG A 198 -3.61 -12.23 -14.91
C ARG A 198 -2.97 -10.86 -15.15
N TYR A 199 -2.84 -10.03 -14.11
CA TYR A 199 -2.47 -8.63 -14.24
C TYR A 199 -1.25 -8.23 -13.42
N GLY A 200 -0.73 -9.11 -12.56
CA GLY A 200 0.31 -8.81 -11.60
C GLY A 200 -0.23 -8.12 -10.33
N LEU A 201 0.64 -7.87 -9.36
CA LEU A 201 0.28 -7.19 -8.13
C LEU A 201 0.65 -5.71 -8.21
N PHE A 202 1.90 -5.35 -8.00
CA PHE A 202 2.33 -3.96 -7.98
C PHE A 202 3.19 -3.59 -9.20
N ASP A 203 3.01 -2.37 -9.67
CA ASP A 203 3.85 -1.79 -10.71
C ASP A 203 5.22 -1.38 -10.12
N GLU A 204 6.29 -2.05 -10.55
CA GLU A 204 7.64 -1.91 -10.02
C GLU A 204 8.30 -0.56 -10.30
N ARG A 205 7.68 0.30 -11.11
CA ARG A 205 8.12 1.68 -11.30
C ARG A 205 8.00 2.53 -10.04
N PHE A 206 7.15 2.12 -9.09
CA PHE A 206 6.94 2.81 -7.82
C PHE A 206 7.81 2.17 -6.74
N PHE A 207 8.82 2.89 -6.28
CA PHE A 207 9.64 2.45 -5.15
C PHE A 207 8.84 2.44 -3.83
N LEU A 208 8.09 3.51 -3.59
CA LEU A 208 7.22 3.69 -2.43
C LEU A 208 6.18 4.75 -2.78
N TYR A 209 4.94 4.57 -2.30
CA TYR A 209 3.76 5.39 -2.59
C TYR A 209 3.28 5.27 -4.04
N PHE A 210 1.97 5.32 -4.24
CA PHE A 210 1.25 5.17 -5.49
C PHE A 210 1.23 3.76 -6.09
N GLU A 211 1.96 2.78 -5.56
CA GLU A 211 1.81 1.39 -5.97
C GLU A 211 0.40 0.86 -5.63
N ASP A 212 -0.12 1.19 -4.45
CA ASP A 212 -1.48 0.86 -4.00
C ASP A 212 -2.57 1.59 -4.81
N VAL A 213 -2.35 2.86 -5.11
CA VAL A 213 -3.23 3.63 -6.00
C VAL A 213 -3.24 3.03 -7.39
N SER A 214 -2.04 2.71 -7.94
CA SER A 214 -1.88 2.12 -9.27
C SER A 214 -2.58 0.76 -9.37
N LEU A 215 -2.41 -0.12 -8.37
CA LEU A 215 -3.09 -1.41 -8.31
C LEU A 215 -4.62 -1.25 -8.39
N CYS A 216 -5.18 -0.31 -7.64
CA CYS A 216 -6.61 -0.06 -7.64
C CYS A 216 -7.09 0.55 -8.98
N VAL A 217 -6.32 1.45 -9.60
CA VAL A 217 -6.64 1.99 -10.93
C VAL A 217 -6.63 0.89 -11.98
N ASP A 218 -5.60 0.03 -11.95
CA ASP A 218 -5.47 -1.10 -12.89
C ASP A 218 -6.64 -2.09 -12.70
N ALA A 219 -7.06 -2.37 -11.46
CA ALA A 219 -8.23 -3.20 -11.20
C ALA A 219 -9.49 -2.61 -11.84
N TRP A 220 -9.79 -1.35 -11.62
CA TRP A 220 -10.92 -0.66 -12.21
C TRP A 220 -10.87 -0.61 -13.75
N GLN A 221 -9.69 -0.35 -14.33
CA GLN A 221 -9.53 -0.31 -15.79
C GLN A 221 -9.74 -1.66 -16.46
N ASN A 222 -9.49 -2.75 -15.73
CA ASN A 222 -9.70 -4.12 -16.19
C ASN A 222 -11.09 -4.68 -15.83
N GLY A 223 -12.03 -3.83 -15.39
CA GLY A 223 -13.42 -4.22 -15.10
C GLY A 223 -13.60 -4.92 -13.75
N TYR A 224 -12.57 -4.85 -12.87
CA TYR A 224 -12.67 -5.38 -11.52
C TYR A 224 -13.07 -4.30 -10.52
N ARG A 225 -13.59 -4.75 -9.38
CA ARG A 225 -14.09 -3.91 -8.28
C ARG A 225 -13.11 -3.93 -7.11
N VAL A 226 -13.01 -2.79 -6.44
CA VAL A 226 -12.28 -2.60 -5.18
C VAL A 226 -13.31 -2.29 -4.09
N LEU A 227 -13.39 -3.13 -3.06
CA LEU A 227 -14.43 -3.04 -2.03
C LEU A 227 -13.86 -2.68 -0.67
N TYR A 228 -14.61 -1.88 0.06
CA TYR A 228 -14.42 -1.63 1.49
C TYR A 228 -15.41 -2.43 2.32
N GLN A 229 -14.90 -3.23 3.28
CA GLN A 229 -15.70 -4.04 4.20
C GLN A 229 -15.71 -3.42 5.60
N PRO A 230 -16.73 -2.60 5.96
CA PRO A 230 -16.75 -1.83 7.20
C PRO A 230 -17.03 -2.63 8.46
N LYS A 231 -17.59 -3.87 8.32
CA LYS A 231 -17.96 -4.72 9.46
C LYS A 231 -16.77 -5.43 10.10
N VAL A 232 -15.58 -5.35 9.48
CA VAL A 232 -14.33 -5.90 9.99
C VAL A 232 -13.30 -4.80 10.11
N SER A 233 -12.40 -4.91 11.10
CA SER A 233 -11.39 -3.88 11.33
C SER A 233 -10.06 -4.45 11.78
N ALA A 234 -8.98 -3.77 11.40
CA ALA A 234 -7.62 -4.01 11.85
C ALA A 234 -7.07 -2.75 12.53
N LEU A 235 -6.17 -2.93 13.50
CA LEU A 235 -5.43 -1.84 14.15
C LEU A 235 -4.17 -1.55 13.34
N HIS A 236 -3.95 -0.29 13.01
CA HIS A 236 -2.77 0.18 12.29
C HIS A 236 -2.04 1.22 13.13
N LEU A 237 -0.86 0.86 13.61
CA LEU A 237 -0.06 1.67 14.53
C LEU A 237 0.49 2.96 13.90
N TYR A 238 0.18 3.22 12.66
CA TYR A 238 0.49 4.37 11.81
C TYR A 238 1.56 5.30 12.39
N GLN A 239 2.81 4.94 12.19
CA GLN A 239 3.92 5.85 12.48
C GLN A 239 4.03 6.83 11.31
N ARG A 240 3.56 8.09 11.52
CA ARG A 240 3.70 9.18 10.54
C ARG A 240 5.19 9.50 10.28
N SER A 241 5.90 8.63 9.60
CA SER A 241 7.30 8.87 9.21
C SER A 241 7.44 10.04 8.23
N SER A 242 6.39 10.34 7.44
CA SER A 242 6.40 11.40 6.42
C SER A 242 6.08 12.81 6.93
N THR A 243 5.59 13.00 8.17
CA THR A 243 5.08 14.31 8.64
C THR A 243 6.05 15.08 9.54
N ARG A 244 7.21 14.54 9.88
CA ARG A 244 8.19 15.19 10.78
C ARG A 244 8.98 16.36 10.17
N SER A 245 8.97 16.53 8.85
CA SER A 245 9.61 17.68 8.17
C SER A 245 8.93 17.94 6.83
N LYS A 246 8.70 19.22 6.49
CA LYS A 246 8.06 19.64 5.23
C LYS A 246 8.82 19.23 3.96
N PHE A 247 10.13 18.96 4.05
CA PHE A 247 10.99 18.53 2.95
C PHE A 247 11.94 17.42 3.41
N ASN A 248 11.42 16.21 3.56
CA ASN A 248 12.24 15.02 3.81
C ASN A 248 12.34 14.14 2.55
N TYR A 249 13.23 13.16 2.59
CA TYR A 249 13.44 12.18 1.52
C TYR A 249 12.13 11.47 1.09
N LEU A 250 11.24 11.16 2.03
CA LEU A 250 9.95 10.52 1.74
C LEU A 250 9.00 11.42 0.95
N THR A 251 9.05 12.74 1.18
CA THR A 251 8.28 13.72 0.39
C THR A 251 8.76 13.72 -1.07
N LEU A 252 10.08 13.68 -1.28
CA LEU A 252 10.65 13.60 -2.63
C LEU A 252 10.23 12.31 -3.35
N ILE A 253 10.30 11.15 -2.68
CA ILE A 253 9.84 9.88 -3.24
C ILE A 253 8.35 9.97 -3.60
N HIS A 254 7.52 10.53 -2.72
CA HIS A 254 6.09 10.68 -2.98
C HIS A 254 5.82 11.58 -4.21
N MET A 255 6.59 12.66 -4.40
CA MET A 255 6.48 13.52 -5.58
C MET A 255 6.90 12.78 -6.86
N ILE A 256 8.01 12.04 -6.83
CA ILE A 256 8.48 11.25 -7.97
C ILE A 256 7.44 10.18 -8.34
N SER A 257 6.91 9.46 -7.35
CA SER A 257 5.87 8.46 -7.58
C SER A 257 4.58 9.08 -8.13
N ALA A 258 4.19 10.27 -7.65
CA ALA A 258 3.07 11.01 -8.21
C ALA A 258 3.27 11.37 -9.69
N LEU A 259 4.45 11.84 -10.06
CA LEU A 259 4.78 12.15 -11.46
C LEU A 259 4.72 10.90 -12.34
N LYS A 260 5.28 9.78 -11.87
CA LYS A 260 5.20 8.48 -12.57
C LYS A 260 3.75 8.03 -12.76
N PHE A 261 2.91 8.20 -11.71
CA PHE A 261 1.50 7.87 -11.75
C PHE A 261 0.76 8.68 -12.83
N PHE A 262 0.92 10.00 -12.87
CA PHE A 262 0.26 10.81 -13.88
C PHE A 262 0.86 10.64 -15.30
N ALA A 263 2.11 10.21 -15.40
CA ALA A 263 2.68 9.82 -16.69
C ALA A 263 2.04 8.52 -17.22
N LYS A 264 1.80 7.53 -16.34
CA LYS A 264 1.12 6.27 -16.67
C LYS A 264 -0.35 6.50 -17.00
N TYR A 265 -1.08 7.25 -16.19
CA TYR A 265 -2.53 7.40 -16.27
C TYR A 265 -2.94 8.78 -16.81
N LYS A 266 -2.79 9.00 -18.11
CA LYS A 266 -3.10 10.28 -18.77
C LYS A 266 -4.53 10.80 -18.51
N ARG A 267 -5.51 9.91 -18.23
CA ARG A 267 -6.90 10.26 -17.90
C ARG A 267 -7.00 11.16 -16.65
N TYR A 268 -6.11 10.98 -15.67
CA TYR A 268 -6.08 11.78 -14.44
C TYR A 268 -5.29 13.08 -14.59
N ARG A 269 -4.75 13.33 -15.80
CA ARG A 269 -3.90 14.45 -16.18
C ARG A 269 -4.68 15.66 -16.72
N LYS A 270 -6.01 15.62 -16.82
CA LYS A 270 -6.83 16.64 -17.50
C LYS A 270 -6.64 18.10 -17.06
N SER A 271 -5.84 18.35 -16.04
CA SER A 271 -5.51 19.70 -15.50
C SER A 271 -4.09 20.18 -15.78
N TRP A 272 -3.39 19.55 -16.72
CA TRP A 272 -2.02 19.98 -17.10
C TRP A 272 -1.97 21.39 -17.68
N GLN A 273 -3.03 21.86 -18.29
CA GLN A 273 -3.07 23.24 -18.84
C GLN A 273 -2.77 24.29 -17.78
N LEU A 274 -3.26 24.12 -16.55
CA LEU A 274 -2.98 25.04 -15.44
C LEU A 274 -1.52 24.99 -15.00
N VAL A 275 -0.88 23.83 -15.05
CA VAL A 275 0.53 23.64 -14.67
C VAL A 275 1.47 24.16 -15.74
N THR A 276 1.16 23.94 -17.02
CA THR A 276 1.90 24.54 -18.12
C THR A 276 1.84 26.06 -17.98
N LEU A 277 0.66 26.59 -17.69
CA LEU A 277 0.47 28.04 -17.45
C LEU A 277 1.27 28.54 -16.23
N ILE A 278 1.26 27.82 -15.09
CA ILE A 278 2.02 28.22 -13.89
C ILE A 278 3.54 28.13 -14.15
N LEU A 279 4.01 27.10 -14.87
CA LEU A 279 5.43 26.95 -15.24
C LEU A 279 5.86 27.96 -16.30
N GLU A 280 4.95 28.46 -17.12
CA GLU A 280 5.18 29.54 -18.07
C GLU A 280 5.22 30.91 -17.37
N ILE A 281 4.35 31.15 -16.40
CA ILE A 281 4.29 32.40 -15.62
C ILE A 281 5.46 32.50 -14.64
N TYR A 282 6.00 31.36 -14.14
CA TYR A 282 7.11 31.34 -13.19
C TYR A 282 8.32 30.53 -13.72
N PRO A 283 9.06 31.08 -14.72
CA PRO A 283 10.23 30.38 -15.30
C PRO A 283 11.32 30.07 -14.27
N LYS A 284 11.48 30.86 -13.21
CA LYS A 284 12.41 30.62 -12.10
C LYS A 284 12.09 29.32 -11.31
N LEU A 285 10.83 28.93 -11.21
CA LEU A 285 10.44 27.66 -10.60
C LEU A 285 10.86 26.46 -11.46
N ARG A 286 10.84 26.61 -12.80
CA ARG A 286 11.25 25.58 -13.75
C ARG A 286 12.75 25.28 -13.66
N HIS A 287 13.59 26.28 -13.49
CA HIS A 287 15.05 26.14 -13.37
C HIS A 287 15.45 25.57 -12.01
N SER A 288 14.92 26.09 -10.93
CA SER A 288 15.19 25.61 -9.57
C SER A 288 14.73 24.16 -9.38
N TRP A 289 13.59 23.77 -9.95
CA TRP A 289 13.04 22.42 -9.86
C TRP A 289 13.87 21.37 -10.62
N ARG A 290 14.31 21.72 -11.84
CA ARG A 290 15.19 20.84 -12.65
C ARG A 290 16.54 20.61 -11.98
N TYR A 291 17.14 21.65 -11.43
CA TYR A 291 18.44 21.55 -10.71
C TYR A 291 18.31 20.74 -9.42
N PHE A 292 17.27 20.96 -8.65
CA PHE A 292 17.01 20.26 -7.41
C PHE A 292 16.74 18.77 -7.61
N VAL A 293 15.94 18.41 -8.60
CA VAL A 293 15.62 17.02 -8.91
C VAL A 293 16.84 16.28 -9.47
N LEU A 294 17.56 16.86 -10.42
CA LEU A 294 18.72 16.21 -11.06
C LEU A 294 19.91 16.09 -10.11
N SER A 295 20.25 17.11 -9.34
CA SER A 295 21.38 17.08 -8.39
C SER A 295 21.18 16.07 -7.25
N LYS A 296 19.95 15.80 -6.86
CA LYS A 296 19.63 14.75 -5.87
C LYS A 296 19.57 13.36 -6.46
N PHE A 297 19.18 13.22 -7.74
CA PHE A 297 19.18 11.94 -8.46
C PHE A 297 20.59 11.40 -8.66
N GLU A 298 21.55 12.25 -9.02
CA GLU A 298 22.97 11.87 -9.19
C GLU A 298 23.62 11.45 -7.87
N LYS A 299 23.25 12.06 -6.76
CA LYS A 299 23.74 11.65 -5.43
C LYS A 299 23.18 10.31 -4.95
N LEU A 300 21.98 9.93 -5.40
CA LEU A 300 21.32 8.68 -5.02
C LEU A 300 21.80 7.47 -5.85
N GLN A 301 22.38 7.69 -7.04
CA GLN A 301 23.01 6.63 -7.84
C GLN A 301 24.43 6.31 -7.39
N ARG A 302 25.05 7.15 -6.57
CA ARG A 302 26.45 7.01 -6.08
C ARG A 302 26.53 6.59 -4.59
N SER A 303 25.41 6.43 -3.91
CA SER A 303 25.28 5.89 -2.55
C SER A 303 24.55 4.54 -2.55
#